data_bab15d8bd4490764edec369a2b7f86f9
#
_entry.id   bab15d8bd4490764edec369a2b7f86f9
#
_cell.length_a   1.000
_cell.length_b   1.000
_cell.length_c   1.000
_cell.angle_alpha   90.00
_cell.angle_beta   90.00
_cell.angle_gamma   90.00
#
_symmetry.space_group_name_H-M   'P 1'
#
loop_
_entity.id
_entity.type
_entity.pdbx_description
1 polymer ?
#
loop_
_entity_poly.entity_id
_entity_poly.type
_entity_poly.pdbx_seq_one_letter_code
_entity_poly.pdbx_strand_id
1 'polypeptide(L)' 'MRAVVNGKLVDLPTGATVEELRSRLPEIGNDDVMEEGFGGTKPLKETDALKEGSKIWSVPKIVKG' A
#
# COMPACT_ATOMS: atom_id res chain seq x y z
N MET A 1 -10.19 -8.35 -5.43
CA MET A 1 -8.87 -8.88 -5.12
C MET A 1 -8.51 -8.59 -3.68
N ARG A 2 -7.61 -9.37 -3.13
CA ARG A 2 -7.20 -9.20 -1.75
C ARG A 2 -5.73 -8.86 -1.67
N ALA A 3 -5.40 -7.93 -0.78
CA ALA A 3 -4.02 -7.57 -0.48
C ALA A 3 -3.81 -7.61 1.02
N VAL A 4 -2.58 -7.81 1.44
CA VAL A 4 -2.22 -7.77 2.86
C VAL A 4 -1.60 -6.41 3.13
N VAL A 5 -2.28 -5.61 3.94
CA VAL A 5 -1.82 -4.25 4.26
C VAL A 5 -1.51 -4.16 5.73
N ASN A 6 -0.25 -3.91 6.06
CA ASN A 6 0.22 -3.87 7.45
C ASN A 6 -0.19 -5.12 8.24
N GLY A 7 -0.13 -6.29 7.57
CA GLY A 7 -0.49 -7.56 8.19
C GLY A 7 -1.97 -7.90 8.20
N LYS A 8 -2.82 -7.03 7.65
CA LYS A 8 -4.27 -7.25 7.60
C LYS A 8 -4.72 -7.52 6.18
N LEU A 9 -5.62 -8.48 6.02
CA LEU A 9 -6.20 -8.79 4.72
C LEU A 9 -7.26 -7.75 4.38
N VAL A 10 -7.12 -7.14 3.21
CA VAL A 10 -8.03 -6.09 2.75
C VAL A 10 -8.59 -6.43 1.39
N ASP A 11 -9.90 -6.30 1.22
CA ASP A 11 -10.56 -6.49 -0.08
C ASP A 11 -10.51 -5.18 -0.86
N LEU A 12 -10.09 -5.27 -2.12
CA LEU A 12 -9.97 -4.13 -3.02
C LEU A 12 -10.54 -4.48 -4.38
N PRO A 13 -11.03 -3.49 -5.14
CA PRO A 13 -11.42 -3.74 -6.53
C PRO A 13 -10.22 -4.17 -7.36
N THR A 14 -10.46 -5.00 -8.36
CA THR A 14 -9.40 -5.41 -9.29
C THR A 14 -8.81 -4.17 -9.97
N GLY A 15 -7.49 -4.07 -9.97
CA GLY A 15 -6.81 -2.92 -10.56
C GLY A 15 -6.72 -1.70 -9.64
N ALA A 16 -7.07 -1.86 -8.35
CA ALA A 16 -6.97 -0.75 -7.40
C ALA A 16 -5.54 -0.23 -7.32
N THR A 17 -5.40 1.09 -7.23
CA THR A 17 -4.11 1.75 -7.09
C THR A 17 -3.85 2.10 -5.62
N VAL A 18 -2.64 2.61 -5.36
CA VAL A 18 -2.29 3.10 -4.03
C VAL A 18 -3.25 4.20 -3.59
N GLU A 19 -3.63 5.08 -4.51
CA GLU A 19 -4.60 6.14 -4.22
C GLU A 19 -5.92 5.57 -3.74
N GLU A 20 -6.42 4.53 -4.40
CA GLU A 20 -7.64 3.84 -3.99
C GLU A 20 -7.48 3.21 -2.60
N LEU A 21 -6.31 2.64 -2.34
CA LEU A 21 -6.01 2.04 -1.04
C LEU A 21 -6.08 3.10 0.07
N ARG A 22 -5.50 4.27 -0.15
CA ARG A 22 -5.55 5.36 0.83
C ARG A 22 -6.98 5.80 1.11
N SER A 23 -7.80 5.83 0.07
CA SER A 23 -9.19 6.21 0.18
C SER A 23 -9.97 5.25 1.08
N ARG A 24 -9.62 3.97 1.03
CA ARG A 24 -10.32 2.94 1.81
C ARG A 24 -9.75 2.74 3.20
N LEU A 25 -8.49 3.11 3.42
CA LEU A 25 -7.82 2.96 4.70
C LEU A 25 -7.31 4.32 5.20
N PRO A 26 -8.17 5.10 5.83
CA PRO A 26 -7.78 6.43 6.33
C PRO A 26 -6.59 6.40 7.29
N GLU A 27 -6.37 5.29 7.96
CA GLU A 27 -5.26 5.13 8.91
C GLU A 27 -3.89 5.23 8.27
N ILE A 28 -3.80 4.98 6.96
CA ILE A 28 -2.54 5.13 6.22
C ILE A 28 -2.19 6.61 6.06
N GLY A 29 -3.22 7.45 5.89
CA GLY A 29 -3.01 8.88 5.72
C GLY A 29 -2.10 9.19 4.55
N ASN A 30 -1.04 9.95 4.81
CA ASN A 30 -0.06 10.34 3.80
C ASN A 30 1.23 9.52 3.90
N ASP A 31 1.22 8.41 4.62
CA ASP A 31 2.40 7.56 4.75
C ASP A 31 2.85 7.05 3.38
N ASP A 32 4.15 6.82 3.27
CA ASP A 32 4.68 6.17 2.07
C ASP A 32 4.21 4.71 2.04
N VAL A 33 3.85 4.25 0.85
CA VAL A 33 3.38 2.88 0.67
C VAL A 33 4.45 2.08 -0.04
N MET A 34 4.76 0.92 0.49
CA MET A 34 5.78 0.05 -0.05
C MET A 34 5.23 -1.35 -0.26
N GLU A 35 5.73 -2.03 -1.27
CA GLU A 35 5.35 -3.40 -1.56
C GLU A 35 6.51 -4.33 -1.28
N GLU A 36 6.26 -5.38 -0.50
CA GLU A 36 7.25 -6.41 -0.23
C GLU A 36 7.20 -7.46 -1.35
N GLY A 37 8.36 -7.78 -1.89
CA GLY A 37 8.44 -8.78 -2.95
C GLY A 37 9.76 -9.51 -2.93
N PHE A 38 10.02 -10.26 -3.98
CA PHE A 38 11.28 -10.97 -4.16
C PHE A 38 12.42 -9.96 -4.22
N GLY A 39 13.36 -10.06 -3.32
CA GLY A 39 14.51 -9.17 -3.29
C GLY A 39 14.33 -7.94 -2.42
N GLY A 40 13.23 -7.82 -1.69
CA GLY A 40 13.03 -6.74 -0.72
C GLY A 40 11.78 -5.92 -0.97
N THR A 41 11.74 -4.74 -0.36
CA THR A 41 10.61 -3.82 -0.51
C THR A 41 10.93 -2.74 -1.51
N LYS A 42 9.91 -2.27 -2.22
CA LYS A 42 10.05 -1.15 -3.15
C LYS A 42 8.95 -0.13 -2.90
N PRO A 43 9.26 1.17 -3.06
CA PRO A 43 8.22 2.20 -2.91
C PRO A 43 7.23 2.14 -4.06
N LEU A 44 5.98 2.45 -3.76
CA LEU A 44 4.92 2.52 -4.76
C LEU A 44 4.48 3.97 -4.96
N LYS A 45 4.09 4.28 -6.19
CA LYS A 45 3.51 5.56 -6.53
C LYS A 45 1.99 5.49 -6.39
N GLU A 46 1.34 6.64 -6.24
CA GLU A 46 -0.12 6.70 -6.11
C GLU A 46 -0.83 6.03 -7.29
N THR A 47 -0.24 6.05 -8.46
CA THR A 47 -0.83 5.48 -9.67
C THR A 47 -0.48 4.01 -9.89
N ASP A 48 0.38 3.44 -9.06
CA ASP A 48 0.76 2.04 -9.19
C ASP A 48 -0.41 1.13 -8.80
N ALA A 49 -0.72 0.17 -9.67
CA ALA A 49 -1.78 -0.79 -9.40
C ALA A 49 -1.29 -1.90 -8.47
N LEU A 50 -2.16 -2.29 -7.57
CA LEU A 50 -1.89 -3.40 -6.66
C LEU A 50 -2.29 -4.72 -7.31
N LYS A 51 -1.72 -5.81 -6.82
CA LYS A 51 -1.98 -7.16 -7.35
C LYS A 51 -2.60 -8.04 -6.28
N GLU A 52 -3.26 -9.09 -6.72
CA GLU A 52 -3.78 -10.11 -5.81
C GLU A 52 -2.66 -10.65 -4.93
N GLY A 53 -2.88 -10.64 -3.63
CA GLY A 53 -1.91 -11.15 -2.69
C GLY A 53 -0.73 -10.22 -2.39
N SER A 54 -0.75 -8.99 -2.90
CA SER A 54 0.32 -8.03 -2.62
C SER A 54 0.48 -7.81 -1.12
N LYS A 55 1.73 -7.78 -0.67
CA LYS A 55 2.06 -7.41 0.72
C LYS A 55 2.46 -5.95 0.74
N ILE A 56 1.64 -5.16 1.40
CA ILE A 56 1.79 -3.71 1.42
C ILE A 56 2.10 -3.24 2.84
N TRP A 57 3.03 -2.31 2.93
CA TRP A 57 3.41 -1.70 4.20
C TRP A 57 3.32 -0.19 4.07
N SER A 58 2.78 0.46 5.09
CA SER A 58 2.81 1.91 5.16
C SER A 58 3.94 2.33 6.10
N VAL A 59 4.69 3.34 5.69
CA VAL A 59 5.83 3.85 6.44
C VAL A 59 5.61 5.33 6.70
N PRO A 60 5.58 5.77 7.97
CA PRO A 60 5.39 7.18 8.26
C PRO A 60 6.48 8.02 7.65
N LYS A 61 6.10 9.18 7.11
CA LYS A 61 7.08 10.13 6.60
C LYS A 61 7.77 10.81 7.76
N ILE A 62 9.09 10.84 7.69
CA ILE A 62 9.88 11.56 8.69
C ILE A 62 9.97 13.01 8.24
N VAL A 63 9.36 13.88 9.02
CA VAL A 63 9.45 15.32 8.77
C VAL A 63 10.59 15.84 9.62
N LYS A 64 11.63 16.29 8.96
CA LYS A 64 12.70 17.02 9.64
C LYS A 64 12.28 18.46 9.74
N GLY A 65 11.95 18.84 10.92
CA GLY A 65 11.59 20.21 11.20
C GLY A 65 12.80 21.13 11.17
#